data_64c8e9c08b50de590c4a387b69f0492a
#
_entry.id   64c8e9c08b50de590c4a387b69f0492a
#
_cell.length_a   1.000
_cell.length_b   1.000
_cell.length_c   1.000
_cell.angle_alpha   90.00
_cell.angle_beta   90.00
_cell.angle_gamma   90.00
#
_symmetry.space_group_name_H-M   'P 1'
#
loop_
_entity.id
_entity.type
_entity.pdbx_description
1 polymer ?
#
loop_
_entity_poly.entity_id
_entity_poly.type
_entity_poly.pdbx_seq_one_letter_code
_entity_poly.pdbx_strand_id
1 'polypeptide(L)'
;MNVHVTNIYGFSPTSVVLISQHEVRNIARNLGFNELAVYIYDSSNEPMNELSSRYDGIIARVSPGDVVFFQSPTWNGVDWDNGLVDKLKAYGCRVVMFIQDVQPLQFESNYYLMSKFISMYNKAEIVIVPSEKMYCRLVEEGLTVKKYIVQHMWDFTVEQTLYSPSFKRKLYFTGDISRFPFVEDWHYNTELHVFGNKMENYDYSKVHFGGLMLAYK
;
A
#
# COMPACT_ATOMS: atom_id res chain seq x y z
N MET A 1 -17.65 -3.25 -20.85
CA MET A 1 -16.34 -3.35 -20.15
C MET A 1 -16.35 -2.32 -19.05
N ASN A 2 -16.36 -2.78 -17.81
CA ASN A 2 -16.28 -1.93 -16.63
C ASN A 2 -14.85 -1.95 -16.08
N VAL A 3 -14.53 -0.95 -15.26
CA VAL A 3 -13.29 -0.91 -14.50
C VAL A 3 -13.64 -0.97 -13.03
N HIS A 4 -12.93 -1.81 -12.30
CA HIS A 4 -13.10 -2.00 -10.86
C HIS A 4 -11.81 -1.68 -10.14
N VAL A 5 -11.90 -1.24 -8.88
CA VAL A 5 -10.75 -0.99 -8.00
C VAL A 5 -10.94 -1.75 -6.69
N THR A 6 -9.92 -2.47 -6.25
CA THR A 6 -9.94 -3.07 -4.90
C THR A 6 -9.79 -1.98 -3.85
N ASN A 7 -10.51 -2.12 -2.73
CA ASN A 7 -10.36 -1.26 -1.57
C ASN A 7 -10.37 -2.09 -0.30
N ILE A 8 -9.45 -1.80 0.62
CA ILE A 8 -9.22 -2.63 1.80
C ILE A 8 -9.86 -2.00 3.02
N TYR A 9 -10.53 -2.83 3.79
CA TYR A 9 -11.22 -2.49 5.03
C TYR A 9 -10.67 -3.31 6.21
N GLY A 10 -10.91 -2.85 7.43
CA GLY A 10 -10.58 -3.57 8.65
C GLY A 10 -9.24 -3.19 9.29
N PHE A 11 -8.51 -2.23 8.73
CA PHE A 11 -7.34 -1.67 9.40
C PHE A 11 -7.70 -0.69 10.53
N SER A 12 -6.76 -0.50 11.46
CA SER A 12 -6.82 0.59 12.41
C SER A 12 -6.86 1.95 11.68
N PRO A 13 -7.68 2.91 12.14
CA PRO A 13 -7.71 4.28 11.57
C PRO A 13 -6.37 5.03 11.70
N THR A 14 -5.41 4.50 12.45
CA THR A 14 -4.05 5.04 12.55
C THR A 14 -3.09 4.49 11.50
N SER A 15 -3.55 3.54 10.67
CA SER A 15 -2.69 2.91 9.64
C SER A 15 -2.50 3.81 8.44
N VAL A 16 -1.26 4.15 8.13
CA VAL A 16 -0.88 4.94 6.94
C VAL A 16 -1.24 4.21 5.63
N VAL A 17 -1.23 2.87 5.66
CA VAL A 17 -1.61 2.02 4.52
C VAL A 17 -3.02 2.33 4.01
N LEU A 18 -3.97 2.56 4.94
CA LEU A 18 -5.34 2.90 4.57
C LEU A 18 -5.45 4.22 3.79
N ILE A 19 -4.62 5.20 4.14
CA ILE A 19 -4.71 6.53 3.52
C ILE A 19 -4.47 6.41 2.02
N SER A 20 -3.34 5.84 1.62
CA SER A 20 -2.99 5.75 0.20
C SER A 20 -3.99 4.90 -0.58
N GLN A 21 -4.44 3.78 -0.03
CA GLN A 21 -5.39 2.90 -0.70
C GLN A 21 -6.79 3.51 -0.82
N HIS A 22 -7.26 4.21 0.22
CA HIS A 22 -8.54 4.92 0.19
C HIS A 22 -8.50 6.11 -0.77
N GLU A 23 -7.39 6.86 -0.84
CA GLU A 23 -7.25 7.94 -1.80
C GLU A 23 -7.30 7.44 -3.24
N VAL A 24 -6.56 6.37 -3.55
CA VAL A 24 -6.63 5.72 -4.86
C VAL A 24 -8.06 5.29 -5.17
N ARG A 25 -8.76 4.68 -4.23
CA ARG A 25 -10.16 4.29 -4.38
C ARG A 25 -11.07 5.51 -4.60
N ASN A 26 -10.89 6.60 -3.86
CA ASN A 26 -11.68 7.82 -4.00
C ASN A 26 -11.52 8.42 -5.40
N ILE A 27 -10.27 8.56 -5.86
CA ILE A 27 -9.96 9.04 -7.20
C ILE A 27 -10.57 8.11 -8.26
N ALA A 28 -10.39 6.80 -8.13
CA ALA A 28 -10.92 5.81 -9.05
C ALA A 28 -12.46 5.88 -9.14
N ARG A 29 -13.16 6.04 -8.02
CA ARG A 29 -14.62 6.21 -8.00
C ARG A 29 -15.06 7.48 -8.70
N ASN A 30 -14.35 8.59 -8.52
CA ASN A 30 -14.62 9.84 -9.24
C ASN A 30 -14.42 9.68 -10.76
N LEU A 31 -13.58 8.76 -11.19
CA LEU A 31 -13.39 8.35 -12.58
C LEU A 31 -14.41 7.30 -13.07
N GLY A 32 -15.37 6.91 -12.23
CA GLY A 32 -16.43 5.96 -12.57
C GLY A 32 -16.07 4.49 -12.36
N PHE A 33 -14.98 4.17 -11.63
CA PHE A 33 -14.63 2.78 -11.31
C PHE A 33 -15.59 2.22 -10.25
N ASN A 34 -15.90 0.94 -10.37
CA ASN A 34 -16.64 0.21 -9.33
C ASN A 34 -15.68 -0.26 -8.24
N GLU A 35 -16.14 -0.24 -7.00
CA GLU A 35 -15.36 -0.74 -5.88
C GLU A 35 -15.54 -2.24 -5.67
N LEU A 36 -14.43 -2.93 -5.40
CA LEU A 36 -14.40 -4.30 -4.88
C LEU A 36 -13.87 -4.25 -3.44
N ALA A 37 -14.76 -4.47 -2.48
CA ALA A 37 -14.41 -4.41 -1.07
C ALA A 37 -13.65 -5.68 -0.64
N VAL A 38 -12.48 -5.49 -0.08
CA VAL A 38 -11.63 -6.55 0.50
C VAL A 38 -11.47 -6.26 1.98
N TYR A 39 -11.89 -7.20 2.84
CA TYR A 39 -11.69 -7.07 4.28
C TYR A 39 -10.44 -7.81 4.70
N ILE A 40 -9.63 -7.16 5.56
CA ILE A 40 -8.49 -7.82 6.19
C ILE A 40 -8.97 -8.73 7.32
N TYR A 41 -8.48 -9.95 7.34
CA TYR A 41 -8.77 -10.93 8.39
C TYR A 41 -7.68 -12.01 8.40
N ASP A 42 -7.64 -12.82 9.45
CA ASP A 42 -6.74 -13.97 9.51
C ASP A 42 -7.30 -15.13 8.68
N SER A 43 -6.73 -15.30 7.49
CA SER A 43 -7.11 -16.37 6.54
C SER A 43 -6.22 -17.62 6.64
N SER A 44 -5.27 -17.68 7.57
CA SER A 44 -4.22 -18.71 7.62
C SER A 44 -4.74 -20.13 7.77
N ASN A 45 -5.91 -20.32 8.38
CA ASN A 45 -6.52 -21.60 8.62
C ASN A 45 -7.84 -21.80 7.85
N GLU A 46 -8.15 -20.94 6.90
CA GLU A 46 -9.41 -21.01 6.16
C GLU A 46 -9.41 -22.15 5.13
N PRO A 47 -10.42 -23.03 5.11
CA PRO A 47 -10.53 -24.07 4.11
C PRO A 47 -10.68 -23.47 2.69
N MET A 48 -10.09 -24.14 1.69
CA MET A 48 -10.07 -23.66 0.30
C MET A 48 -11.47 -23.41 -0.30
N ASN A 49 -12.48 -24.19 0.08
CA ASN A 49 -13.87 -24.01 -0.37
C ASN A 49 -14.48 -22.72 0.19
N GLU A 50 -14.19 -22.37 1.45
CA GLU A 50 -14.65 -21.13 2.06
C GLU A 50 -13.95 -19.94 1.44
N LEU A 51 -12.63 -20.02 1.30
CA LEU A 51 -11.81 -18.99 0.65
C LEU A 51 -12.28 -18.72 -0.79
N SER A 52 -12.55 -19.78 -1.57
CA SER A 52 -13.10 -19.64 -2.92
C SER A 52 -14.45 -18.93 -2.92
N SER A 53 -15.33 -19.25 -1.97
CA SER A 53 -16.63 -18.58 -1.83
C SER A 53 -16.50 -17.10 -1.46
N ARG A 54 -15.49 -16.73 -0.66
CA ARG A 54 -15.20 -15.31 -0.38
C ARG A 54 -14.76 -14.58 -1.63
N TYR A 55 -13.88 -15.19 -2.44
CA TYR A 55 -13.49 -14.58 -3.73
C TYR A 55 -14.69 -14.39 -4.64
N ASP A 56 -15.59 -15.37 -4.73
CA ASP A 56 -16.83 -15.25 -5.51
C ASP A 56 -17.69 -14.09 -5.02
N GLY A 57 -17.79 -13.89 -3.71
CA GLY A 57 -18.48 -12.75 -3.12
C GLY A 57 -17.84 -11.41 -3.49
N ILE A 58 -16.51 -11.31 -3.44
CA ILE A 58 -15.76 -10.08 -3.79
C ILE A 58 -15.98 -9.71 -5.26
N ILE A 59 -15.93 -10.71 -6.17
CA ILE A 59 -16.02 -10.49 -7.62
C ILE A 59 -17.45 -10.60 -8.17
N ALA A 60 -18.49 -10.73 -7.33
CA ALA A 60 -19.86 -11.01 -7.73
C ALA A 60 -20.44 -10.06 -8.79
N ARG A 61 -19.97 -8.81 -8.84
CA ARG A 61 -20.42 -7.82 -9.85
C ARG A 61 -19.47 -7.65 -11.04
N VAL A 62 -18.38 -8.42 -11.10
CA VAL A 62 -17.41 -8.38 -12.18
C VAL A 62 -17.90 -9.25 -13.33
N SER A 63 -17.66 -8.84 -14.57
CA SER A 63 -18.01 -9.58 -15.78
C SER A 63 -16.76 -9.98 -16.58
N PRO A 64 -16.80 -11.07 -17.33
CA PRO A 64 -15.71 -11.43 -18.24
C PRO A 64 -15.34 -10.25 -19.18
N GLY A 65 -14.05 -9.98 -19.31
CA GLY A 65 -13.53 -8.85 -20.09
C GLY A 65 -13.43 -7.52 -19.33
N ASP A 66 -13.93 -7.43 -18.11
CA ASP A 66 -13.73 -6.26 -17.26
C ASP A 66 -12.26 -6.10 -16.84
N VAL A 67 -11.89 -4.90 -16.40
CA VAL A 67 -10.56 -4.57 -15.89
C VAL A 67 -10.62 -4.41 -14.38
N VAL A 68 -9.73 -5.05 -13.68
CA VAL A 68 -9.58 -4.89 -12.22
C VAL A 68 -8.26 -4.22 -11.90
N PHE A 69 -8.35 -3.04 -11.30
CA PHE A 69 -7.24 -2.30 -10.73
C PHE A 69 -7.01 -2.82 -9.32
N PHE A 70 -6.05 -3.73 -9.21
CA PHE A 70 -5.74 -4.44 -7.97
C PHE A 70 -4.68 -3.69 -7.17
N GLN A 71 -5.04 -3.16 -6.02
CA GLN A 71 -4.11 -2.52 -5.09
C GLN A 71 -3.37 -3.59 -4.26
N SER A 72 -2.06 -3.70 -4.45
CA SER A 72 -1.21 -4.68 -3.77
C SER A 72 -0.27 -4.01 -2.75
N PRO A 73 -0.13 -4.61 -1.55
CA PRO A 73 -0.78 -5.81 -1.04
C PRO A 73 -2.17 -5.54 -0.44
N THR A 74 -3.01 -6.58 -0.33
CA THR A 74 -4.28 -6.47 0.43
C THR A 74 -4.08 -6.72 1.93
N TRP A 75 -2.89 -7.12 2.34
CA TRP A 75 -2.49 -7.47 3.71
C TRP A 75 -3.15 -8.75 4.27
N ASN A 76 -3.90 -9.49 3.46
CA ASN A 76 -4.38 -10.84 3.79
C ASN A 76 -3.31 -11.93 3.55
N GLY A 77 -2.12 -11.53 3.07
CA GLY A 77 -1.02 -12.42 2.69
C GLY A 77 -0.97 -12.72 1.20
N VAL A 78 0.25 -13.00 0.71
CA VAL A 78 0.50 -13.16 -0.73
C VAL A 78 -0.24 -14.35 -1.35
N ASP A 79 -0.44 -15.43 -0.61
CA ASP A 79 -1.18 -16.59 -1.10
C ASP A 79 -2.66 -16.27 -1.28
N TRP A 80 -3.23 -15.47 -0.39
CA TRP A 80 -4.60 -14.97 -0.50
C TRP A 80 -4.73 -14.02 -1.70
N ASP A 81 -3.84 -13.04 -1.83
CA ASP A 81 -3.82 -12.09 -2.94
C ASP A 81 -3.71 -12.83 -4.28
N ASN A 82 -2.81 -13.80 -4.35
CA ASN A 82 -2.59 -14.62 -5.53
C ASN A 82 -3.83 -15.44 -5.92
N GLY A 83 -4.53 -16.00 -4.92
CA GLY A 83 -5.80 -16.72 -5.14
C GLY A 83 -6.91 -15.83 -5.71
N LEU A 84 -7.05 -14.58 -5.21
CA LEU A 84 -8.00 -13.63 -5.78
C LEU A 84 -7.63 -13.22 -7.21
N VAL A 85 -6.34 -13.00 -7.47
CA VAL A 85 -5.85 -12.70 -8.84
C VAL A 85 -6.11 -13.89 -9.78
N ASP A 86 -5.87 -15.13 -9.34
CA ASP A 86 -6.17 -16.33 -10.13
C ASP A 86 -7.66 -16.45 -10.43
N LYS A 87 -8.51 -16.17 -9.45
CA LYS A 87 -9.95 -16.17 -9.64
C LYS A 87 -10.40 -15.15 -10.69
N LEU A 88 -9.87 -13.93 -10.62
CA LEU A 88 -10.13 -12.88 -11.60
C LEU A 88 -9.67 -13.28 -13.01
N LYS A 89 -8.47 -13.85 -13.14
CA LYS A 89 -7.94 -14.32 -14.42
C LYS A 89 -8.77 -15.48 -14.99
N ALA A 90 -9.12 -16.46 -14.15
CA ALA A 90 -9.99 -17.58 -14.56
C ALA A 90 -11.39 -17.10 -15.01
N TYR A 91 -11.89 -16.01 -14.42
CA TYR A 91 -13.15 -15.39 -14.84
C TYR A 91 -13.02 -14.54 -16.12
N GLY A 92 -11.82 -14.44 -16.70
CA GLY A 92 -11.57 -13.72 -17.94
C GLY A 92 -11.37 -12.22 -17.79
N CYS A 93 -11.01 -11.76 -16.59
CA CYS A 93 -10.72 -10.35 -16.32
C CYS A 93 -9.28 -10.00 -16.68
N ARG A 94 -9.05 -8.72 -16.98
CA ARG A 94 -7.71 -8.13 -17.09
C ARG A 94 -7.33 -7.49 -15.76
N VAL A 95 -6.12 -7.74 -15.29
CA VAL A 95 -5.62 -7.22 -14.03
C VAL A 95 -4.56 -6.15 -14.27
N VAL A 96 -4.76 -4.97 -13.72
CA VAL A 96 -3.75 -3.92 -13.58
C VAL A 96 -3.29 -3.95 -12.13
N MET A 97 -2.02 -4.30 -11.90
CA MET A 97 -1.47 -4.42 -10.57
C MET A 97 -0.89 -3.08 -10.12
N PHE A 98 -1.47 -2.47 -9.09
CA PHE A 98 -0.97 -1.26 -8.49
C PHE A 98 -0.16 -1.62 -7.24
N ILE A 99 1.16 -1.61 -7.37
CA ILE A 99 2.11 -2.03 -6.35
C ILE A 99 2.43 -0.83 -5.47
N GLN A 100 1.85 -0.79 -4.27
CA GLN A 100 2.13 0.26 -3.29
C GLN A 100 3.31 -0.10 -2.41
N ASP A 101 3.34 -1.36 -1.96
CA ASP A 101 4.39 -1.92 -1.12
C ASP A 101 4.77 -3.33 -1.58
N VAL A 102 6.04 -3.66 -1.38
CA VAL A 102 6.57 -5.02 -1.60
C VAL A 102 7.09 -5.54 -0.26
N GLN A 103 6.25 -6.26 0.46
CA GLN A 103 6.55 -6.75 1.83
C GLN A 103 7.91 -7.47 1.93
N PRO A 104 8.33 -8.32 0.97
CA PRO A 104 9.66 -8.93 0.98
C PRO A 104 10.84 -7.95 0.96
N LEU A 105 10.64 -6.72 0.46
CA LEU A 105 11.67 -5.68 0.44
C LEU A 105 11.67 -4.80 1.68
N GLN A 106 10.62 -4.88 2.52
CA GLN A 106 10.53 -4.10 3.75
C GLN A 106 11.28 -4.76 4.90
N PHE A 107 11.25 -6.10 4.97
CA PHE A 107 11.87 -6.89 6.04
C PHE A 107 12.58 -8.10 5.45
N GLU A 108 13.84 -8.27 5.79
CA GLU A 108 14.65 -9.41 5.34
C GLU A 108 14.02 -10.76 5.70
N SER A 109 13.37 -10.82 6.87
CA SER A 109 12.62 -12.01 7.30
C SER A 109 11.49 -12.43 6.35
N ASN A 110 11.01 -11.53 5.51
CA ASN A 110 9.93 -11.79 4.54
C ASN A 110 10.44 -12.09 3.12
N TYR A 111 11.76 -12.03 2.91
CA TYR A 111 12.33 -12.18 1.57
C TYR A 111 12.01 -13.53 0.92
N TYR A 112 11.81 -14.57 1.71
CA TYR A 112 11.41 -15.91 1.21
C TYR A 112 10.06 -15.90 0.45
N LEU A 113 9.24 -14.85 0.62
CA LEU A 113 7.97 -14.67 -0.10
C LEU A 113 8.14 -14.03 -1.49
N MET A 114 9.33 -13.53 -1.83
CA MET A 114 9.56 -12.76 -3.05
C MET A 114 9.08 -13.49 -4.31
N SER A 115 9.41 -14.77 -4.44
CA SER A 115 9.01 -15.57 -5.60
C SER A 115 7.49 -15.65 -5.77
N LYS A 116 6.73 -15.67 -4.66
CA LYS A 116 5.27 -15.69 -4.67
C LYS A 116 4.70 -14.34 -5.14
N PHE A 117 5.25 -13.23 -4.65
CA PHE A 117 4.87 -11.88 -5.11
C PHE A 117 5.14 -11.71 -6.60
N ILE A 118 6.33 -12.09 -7.07
CA ILE A 118 6.69 -12.01 -8.49
C ILE A 118 5.76 -12.89 -9.34
N SER A 119 5.47 -14.11 -8.91
CA SER A 119 4.52 -14.99 -9.60
C SER A 119 3.13 -14.33 -9.73
N MET A 120 2.64 -13.69 -8.69
CA MET A 120 1.37 -12.96 -8.71
C MET A 120 1.43 -11.75 -9.67
N TYR A 121 2.48 -10.92 -9.57
CA TYR A 121 2.63 -9.73 -10.41
C TYR A 121 2.72 -10.09 -11.90
N ASN A 122 3.37 -11.21 -12.23
CA ASN A 122 3.49 -11.70 -13.60
C ASN A 122 2.16 -12.10 -14.27
N LYS A 123 1.06 -12.18 -13.51
CA LYS A 123 -0.29 -12.42 -14.03
C LYS A 123 -0.98 -11.14 -14.53
N ALA A 124 -0.43 -9.97 -14.20
CA ALA A 124 -0.99 -8.69 -14.60
C ALA A 124 -0.65 -8.33 -16.05
N GLU A 125 -1.51 -7.59 -16.70
CA GLU A 125 -1.26 -6.98 -18.01
C GLU A 125 -0.38 -5.73 -17.92
N ILE A 126 -0.51 -5.00 -16.81
CA ILE A 126 0.22 -3.75 -16.53
C ILE A 126 0.56 -3.76 -15.04
N VAL A 127 1.74 -3.28 -14.70
CA VAL A 127 2.10 -2.94 -13.31
C VAL A 127 2.26 -1.44 -13.16
N ILE A 128 1.79 -0.89 -12.06
CA ILE A 128 2.02 0.50 -11.65
C ILE A 128 2.89 0.45 -10.40
N VAL A 129 4.00 1.15 -10.43
CA VAL A 129 5.03 1.12 -9.39
C VAL A 129 5.36 2.53 -8.90
N PRO A 130 5.81 2.69 -7.65
CA PRO A 130 6.17 4.00 -7.10
C PRO A 130 7.34 4.68 -7.81
N SER A 131 8.30 3.90 -8.31
CA SER A 131 9.52 4.44 -8.93
C SER A 131 10.12 3.48 -9.96
N GLU A 132 10.92 4.03 -10.88
CA GLU A 132 11.75 3.25 -11.79
C GLU A 132 12.66 2.25 -11.03
N LYS A 133 13.20 2.69 -9.91
CA LYS A 133 14.08 1.86 -9.08
C LYS A 133 13.35 0.63 -8.55
N MET A 134 12.07 0.78 -8.16
CA MET A 134 11.23 -0.36 -7.75
C MET A 134 11.00 -1.30 -8.93
N TYR A 135 10.66 -0.77 -10.11
CA TYR A 135 10.46 -1.61 -11.29
C TYR A 135 11.72 -2.41 -11.64
N CYS A 136 12.89 -1.75 -11.72
CA CYS A 136 14.16 -2.43 -11.98
C CYS A 136 14.44 -3.53 -10.95
N ARG A 137 14.22 -3.23 -9.67
CA ARG A 137 14.38 -4.24 -8.61
C ARG A 137 13.46 -5.45 -8.80
N LEU A 138 12.19 -5.24 -9.13
CA LEU A 138 11.26 -6.33 -9.39
C LEU A 138 11.65 -7.15 -10.63
N VAL A 139 12.22 -6.51 -11.67
CA VAL A 139 12.76 -7.21 -12.84
C VAL A 139 13.95 -8.09 -12.45
N GLU A 140 14.87 -7.62 -11.61
CA GLU A 140 15.96 -8.42 -11.05
C GLU A 140 15.45 -9.66 -10.30
N GLU A 141 14.28 -9.53 -9.64
CA GLU A 141 13.63 -10.63 -8.92
C GLU A 141 12.78 -11.55 -9.83
N GLY A 142 12.68 -11.25 -11.12
CA GLY A 142 12.00 -12.10 -12.11
C GLY A 142 10.66 -11.58 -12.62
N LEU A 143 10.36 -10.27 -12.43
CA LEU A 143 9.17 -9.66 -13.06
C LEU A 143 9.34 -9.65 -14.59
N THR A 144 8.34 -10.19 -15.31
CA THR A 144 8.34 -10.30 -16.77
C THR A 144 7.38 -9.33 -17.45
N VAL A 145 6.51 -8.64 -16.70
CA VAL A 145 5.53 -7.67 -17.22
C VAL A 145 6.28 -6.45 -17.75
N LYS A 146 6.22 -6.24 -19.07
CA LYS A 146 6.93 -5.16 -19.75
C LYS A 146 6.15 -3.84 -19.80
N LYS A 147 4.83 -3.90 -19.63
CA LYS A 147 4.00 -2.70 -19.57
C LYS A 147 3.94 -2.19 -18.13
N TYR A 148 4.54 -1.05 -17.88
CA TYR A 148 4.53 -0.46 -16.55
C TYR A 148 4.30 1.04 -16.60
N ILE A 149 3.84 1.58 -15.48
CA ILE A 149 3.66 3.01 -15.24
C ILE A 149 4.38 3.34 -13.94
N VAL A 150 5.12 4.44 -13.94
CA VAL A 150 5.76 4.95 -12.71
C VAL A 150 4.88 6.05 -12.16
N GLN A 151 4.40 5.85 -10.92
CA GLN A 151 3.48 6.76 -10.24
C GLN A 151 4.19 8.00 -9.69
N HIS A 152 5.47 7.88 -9.28
CA HIS A 152 6.23 8.88 -8.55
C HIS A 152 5.61 9.23 -7.19
N MET A 153 5.46 10.53 -6.89
CA MET A 153 4.84 10.98 -5.65
C MET A 153 3.31 10.86 -5.71
N TRP A 154 2.72 10.68 -4.55
CA TRP A 154 1.28 10.54 -4.39
C TRP A 154 0.65 11.91 -4.14
N ASP A 155 -0.48 12.14 -4.81
CA ASP A 155 -1.35 13.26 -4.51
C ASP A 155 -2.41 12.86 -3.51
N PHE A 156 -2.82 13.83 -2.70
CA PHE A 156 -3.98 13.71 -1.83
C PHE A 156 -5.07 14.66 -2.28
N THR A 157 -6.30 14.19 -2.29
CA THR A 157 -7.45 15.07 -2.44
C THR A 157 -7.74 15.73 -1.10
N VAL A 158 -7.68 17.05 -1.05
CA VAL A 158 -7.96 17.83 0.17
C VAL A 158 -9.22 18.64 -0.05
N GLU A 159 -10.25 18.42 0.77
CA GLU A 159 -11.50 19.19 0.71
C GLU A 159 -11.36 20.58 1.35
N GLN A 160 -10.32 20.78 2.16
CA GLN A 160 -10.09 22.03 2.88
C GLN A 160 -9.13 22.96 2.13
N THR A 161 -9.39 24.25 2.22
CA THR A 161 -8.43 25.25 1.74
C THR A 161 -7.16 25.19 2.58
N LEU A 162 -6.06 24.80 1.96
CA LEU A 162 -4.76 24.79 2.62
C LEU A 162 -4.24 26.23 2.74
N TYR A 163 -3.95 26.67 3.95
CA TYR A 163 -3.25 27.94 4.17
C TYR A 163 -1.77 27.75 3.87
N SER A 164 -1.18 28.71 3.16
CA SER A 164 0.28 28.77 3.02
C SER A 164 0.89 29.01 4.40
N PRO A 165 1.63 28.04 4.97
CA PRO A 165 2.26 28.25 6.26
C PRO A 165 3.38 29.28 6.16
N SER A 166 3.54 30.08 7.22
CA SER A 166 4.74 30.91 7.34
C SER A 166 5.98 30.00 7.45
N PHE A 167 7.06 30.34 6.71
CA PHE A 167 8.31 29.59 6.80
C PHE A 167 8.86 29.65 8.23
N LYS A 168 9.10 28.47 8.83
CA LYS A 168 9.76 28.31 10.12
C LYS A 168 10.99 27.43 9.91
N ARG A 169 12.13 27.83 10.48
CA ARG A 169 13.34 26.99 10.49
C ARG A 169 13.21 25.87 11.50
N LYS A 170 12.37 24.90 11.21
CA LYS A 170 12.15 23.70 12.03
C LYS A 170 12.22 22.47 11.14
N LEU A 171 12.81 21.40 11.66
CA LEU A 171 12.78 20.10 11.02
C LEU A 171 11.71 19.24 11.69
N TYR A 172 10.98 18.54 10.87
CA TYR A 172 9.91 17.63 11.32
C TYR A 172 10.20 16.23 10.81
N PHE A 173 10.05 15.26 11.67
CA PHE A 173 10.06 13.84 11.34
C PHE A 173 8.70 13.26 11.72
N THR A 174 8.08 12.53 10.79
CA THR A 174 6.82 11.81 11.03
C THR A 174 7.01 10.37 10.63
N GLY A 175 6.65 9.42 11.49
CA GLY A 175 6.72 8.01 11.18
C GLY A 175 7.20 7.13 12.31
N ASP A 176 7.52 5.88 11.95
CA ASP A 176 8.05 4.89 12.88
C ASP A 176 9.55 5.11 13.07
N ILE A 177 9.90 5.62 14.24
CA ILE A 177 11.28 6.00 14.62
C ILE A 177 12.18 4.76 14.68
N SER A 178 11.65 3.59 15.03
CA SER A 178 12.44 2.36 15.15
C SER A 178 13.16 1.97 13.86
N ARG A 179 12.67 2.46 12.73
CA ARG A 179 13.26 2.25 11.40
C ARG A 179 14.33 3.28 11.01
N PHE A 180 14.51 4.30 11.84
CA PHE A 180 15.35 5.46 11.52
C PHE A 180 16.30 5.81 12.68
N PRO A 181 17.36 5.00 12.92
CA PRO A 181 18.28 5.19 14.05
C PRO A 181 18.90 6.58 14.12
N PHE A 182 19.02 7.28 12.98
CA PHE A 182 19.57 8.64 12.97
C PHE A 182 18.78 9.63 13.82
N VAL A 183 17.51 9.34 14.11
CA VAL A 183 16.69 10.17 15.00
C VAL A 183 17.16 10.06 16.44
N GLU A 184 17.62 8.89 16.86
CA GLU A 184 18.20 8.65 18.18
C GLU A 184 19.55 9.38 18.34
N ASP A 185 20.34 9.39 17.27
CA ASP A 185 21.67 10.00 17.23
C ASP A 185 21.62 11.49 16.81
N TRP A 186 20.45 12.15 16.92
CA TRP A 186 20.30 13.54 16.48
C TRP A 186 21.15 14.49 17.32
N HIS A 187 22.26 14.96 16.75
CA HIS A 187 23.25 15.80 17.40
C HIS A 187 23.42 17.19 16.74
N TYR A 188 22.60 17.49 15.72
CA TYR A 188 22.69 18.76 15.00
C TYR A 188 22.17 19.93 15.82
N ASN A 189 22.61 21.15 15.47
CA ASN A 189 22.20 22.38 16.16
C ASN A 189 20.73 22.77 15.90
N THR A 190 20.10 22.20 14.87
CA THR A 190 18.70 22.43 14.58
C THR A 190 17.83 21.46 15.38
N GLU A 191 16.80 21.99 16.02
CA GLU A 191 15.82 21.17 16.75
C GLU A 191 15.05 20.27 15.78
N LEU A 192 14.87 18.99 16.17
CA LEU A 192 14.04 18.03 15.47
C LEU A 192 12.71 17.85 16.22
N HIS A 193 11.61 18.11 15.52
CA HIS A 193 10.27 17.85 16.02
C HIS A 193 9.79 16.49 15.50
N VAL A 194 9.54 15.54 16.41
CA VAL A 194 9.20 14.15 16.07
C VAL A 194 7.74 13.88 16.38
N PHE A 195 7.02 13.39 15.39
CA PHE A 195 5.66 12.87 15.52
C PHE A 195 5.67 11.36 15.24
N GLY A 196 5.50 10.56 16.28
CA GLY A 196 5.60 9.10 16.23
C GLY A 196 5.52 8.48 17.62
N ASN A 197 5.83 7.21 17.71
CA ASN A 197 5.92 6.52 18.99
C ASN A 197 7.10 7.06 19.81
N LYS A 198 6.87 7.27 21.09
CA LYS A 198 7.94 7.70 22.01
C LYS A 198 8.87 6.51 22.27
N MET A 199 10.18 6.71 22.09
CA MET A 199 11.20 5.76 22.52
C MET A 199 11.87 6.23 23.81
N GLU A 200 12.42 5.29 24.61
CA GLU A 200 12.85 5.58 25.98
C GLU A 200 14.24 6.25 26.10
N ASN A 201 15.07 6.21 25.04
CA ASN A 201 16.50 6.55 25.13
C ASN A 201 16.91 7.73 24.25
N TYR A 202 16.21 8.87 24.30
CA TYR A 202 16.58 10.06 23.56
C TYR A 202 17.30 11.13 24.38
N ASP A 203 18.20 11.86 23.72
CA ASP A 203 18.60 13.18 24.18
C ASP A 203 17.50 14.23 23.89
N TYR A 204 16.60 14.40 24.85
CA TYR A 204 15.47 15.33 24.75
C TYR A 204 15.87 16.81 24.70
N SER A 205 17.15 17.15 24.81
CA SER A 205 17.59 18.54 24.70
C SER A 205 17.46 19.11 23.27
N LYS A 206 17.47 18.23 22.28
CA LYS A 206 17.42 18.61 20.84
C LYS A 206 16.28 17.99 20.06
N VAL A 207 15.58 17.02 20.65
CA VAL A 207 14.46 16.33 20.04
C VAL A 207 13.19 16.62 20.81
N HIS A 208 12.19 17.21 20.13
CA HIS A 208 10.89 17.55 20.72
C HIS A 208 9.83 16.58 20.23
N PHE A 209 9.19 15.87 21.16
CA PHE A 209 8.08 14.98 20.83
C PHE A 209 6.77 15.75 20.74
N GLY A 210 6.14 15.71 19.56
CA GLY A 210 4.81 16.23 19.32
C GLY A 210 3.67 15.23 19.57
N GLY A 211 4.03 13.99 19.92
CA GLY A 211 3.07 12.89 20.10
C GLY A 211 2.73 12.14 18.82
N LEU A 212 1.75 11.24 18.89
CA LEU A 212 1.25 10.49 17.74
C LEU A 212 0.23 11.34 16.99
N MET A 213 0.48 11.59 15.70
CA MET A 213 -0.53 12.22 14.83
C MET A 213 -1.41 11.13 14.22
N LEU A 214 -2.72 11.31 14.33
CA LEU A 214 -3.66 10.49 13.57
C LEU A 214 -3.60 10.91 12.10
N ALA A 215 -3.66 9.93 11.21
CA ALA A 215 -3.56 10.13 9.77
C ALA A 215 -4.70 10.98 9.17
N TYR A 216 -5.73 11.30 9.95
CA TYR A 216 -6.96 11.99 9.53
C TYR A 216 -7.32 13.16 10.45
N LYS A 217 -6.39 14.04 10.75
CA LYS A 217 -6.75 15.34 11.38
C LYS A 217 -6.11 16.50 10.65
#